data_e93ac0fefcc8349e14b9207c776c909c
#
_entry.id   e93ac0fefcc8349e14b9207c776c909c
#
_cell.length_a   1.000
_cell.length_b   1.000
_cell.length_c   1.000
_cell.angle_alpha   90.00
_cell.angle_beta   90.00
_cell.angle_gamma   90.00
#
_symmetry.space_group_name_H-M   'P 1'
#
loop_
_entity.id
_entity.type
_entity.pdbx_description
1 polymer ?
#
loop_
_entity_poly.entity_id
_entity_poly.type
_entity_poly.pdbx_seq_one_letter_code
_entity_poly.pdbx_strand_id
1 'polypeptide(L)'
;GIIDDPTIYVINKMQEVLEELRVHVERYNLYDGKTNITTLPQTLKEADGIILATTVEWYGIGGYMQQFLDACWLYGDKETIAGIYMCPVVMSTTYGEREGKLSLAAAWEILGGLPCSGICGYIENTVTLEMNGQYGQIIEKKAENMYRTINQKIASFPASNKVMRQKVTIPKAINLTPQETEQLSEYVSDDTFVQRQKEDIQELTSMFRDMLDNSGTDNEQEYLEEFRKVFVPQPGFEARYVINIEEKKNPLWIAIGSGALECGYGETEKPDVEMQMNRAAMEDIVNGRMTFQRAFMSGI
;
A
#
# COMPACT_ATOMS: atom_id res chain seq x y z
N GLY A 1 -12.62 10.15 11.48
CA GLY A 1 -12.48 11.22 10.54
C GLY A 1 -12.03 12.47 11.23
N ILE A 2 -11.09 13.16 10.66
CA ILE A 2 -10.65 14.46 11.14
C ILE A 2 -11.85 15.38 11.02
N ILE A 3 -12.27 15.96 12.16
CA ILE A 3 -13.48 16.80 12.25
C ILE A 3 -13.30 18.11 11.48
N ASP A 4 -12.08 18.42 11.05
CA ASP A 4 -11.67 19.72 10.54
C ASP A 4 -10.81 19.57 9.26
N ASP A 5 -11.41 19.02 8.20
CA ASP A 5 -10.74 18.80 6.92
C ASP A 5 -10.98 19.97 5.96
N PRO A 6 -9.95 20.77 5.63
CA PRO A 6 -10.09 21.92 4.75
C PRO A 6 -10.56 21.54 3.33
N THR A 7 -10.28 20.32 2.88
CA THR A 7 -10.73 19.85 1.58
C THR A 7 -12.24 19.74 1.53
N ILE A 8 -12.88 19.33 2.61
CA ILE A 8 -14.35 19.22 2.68
C ILE A 8 -15.01 20.59 2.48
N TYR A 9 -14.48 21.63 3.12
CA TYR A 9 -14.99 22.99 2.92
C TYR A 9 -14.87 23.43 1.46
N VAL A 10 -13.69 23.22 0.86
CA VAL A 10 -13.44 23.60 -0.55
C VAL A 10 -14.41 22.87 -1.49
N ILE A 11 -14.61 21.56 -1.30
CA ILE A 11 -15.51 20.77 -2.16
C ILE A 11 -16.96 21.22 -1.97
N ASN A 12 -17.40 21.46 -0.74
CA ASN A 12 -18.76 21.93 -0.47
C ASN A 12 -19.02 23.25 -1.20
N LYS A 13 -18.07 24.19 -1.10
CA LYS A 13 -18.20 25.49 -1.78
C LYS A 13 -18.18 25.36 -3.29
N MET A 14 -17.34 24.50 -3.85
CA MET A 14 -17.34 24.23 -5.29
C MET A 14 -18.65 23.59 -5.75
N GLN A 15 -19.22 22.67 -4.97
CA GLN A 15 -20.48 22.03 -5.26
C GLN A 15 -21.63 23.06 -5.28
N GLU A 16 -21.71 23.93 -4.28
CA GLU A 16 -22.70 25.01 -4.23
C GLU A 16 -22.70 25.84 -5.52
N VAL A 17 -21.51 26.29 -5.95
CA VAL A 17 -21.38 27.09 -7.19
C VAL A 17 -21.78 26.28 -8.43
N LEU A 18 -21.39 25.02 -8.53
CA LEU A 18 -21.75 24.17 -9.67
C LEU A 18 -23.25 23.90 -9.73
N GLU A 19 -23.90 23.68 -8.59
CA GLU A 19 -25.36 23.50 -8.49
C GLU A 19 -26.12 24.79 -8.84
N GLU A 20 -25.63 25.96 -8.45
CA GLU A 20 -26.17 27.27 -8.90
C GLU A 20 -26.11 27.43 -10.43
N LEU A 21 -25.06 26.87 -11.05
CA LEU A 21 -24.89 26.79 -12.50
C LEU A 21 -25.69 25.65 -13.15
N ARG A 22 -26.55 24.96 -12.37
CA ARG A 22 -27.40 23.84 -12.80
C ARG A 22 -26.63 22.62 -13.26
N VAL A 23 -25.44 22.41 -12.71
CA VAL A 23 -24.69 21.18 -12.89
C VAL A 23 -25.18 20.13 -11.90
N HIS A 24 -25.44 18.91 -12.36
CA HIS A 24 -25.68 17.78 -11.47
C HIS A 24 -24.36 17.30 -10.89
N VAL A 25 -24.25 17.26 -9.56
CA VAL A 25 -23.02 16.87 -8.87
C VAL A 25 -23.27 15.61 -8.05
N GLU A 26 -22.59 14.54 -8.36
CA GLU A 26 -22.53 13.32 -7.55
C GLU A 26 -21.23 13.26 -6.77
N ARG A 27 -21.32 12.86 -5.49
CA ARG A 27 -20.17 12.83 -4.59
C ARG A 27 -19.94 11.45 -4.02
N TYR A 28 -18.70 10.99 -4.13
CA TYR A 28 -18.25 9.72 -3.60
C TYR A 28 -17.14 9.94 -2.56
N ASN A 29 -17.29 9.35 -1.38
CA ASN A 29 -16.28 9.37 -0.34
C ASN A 29 -15.49 8.06 -0.39
N LEU A 30 -14.20 8.14 -0.75
CA LEU A 30 -13.33 6.97 -0.86
C LEU A 30 -13.02 6.30 0.49
N TYR A 31 -13.23 7.00 1.61
CA TYR A 31 -13.06 6.45 2.97
C TYR A 31 -14.33 5.74 3.49
N ASP A 32 -15.44 5.85 2.78
CA ASP A 32 -16.66 5.14 3.16
C ASP A 32 -16.55 3.67 2.73
N GLY A 33 -16.58 2.75 3.70
CA GLY A 33 -16.52 1.30 3.45
C GLY A 33 -17.64 0.76 2.56
N LYS A 34 -18.69 1.55 2.30
CA LYS A 34 -19.75 1.23 1.33
C LYS A 34 -19.35 1.57 -0.11
N THR A 35 -18.35 2.40 -0.30
CA THR A 35 -17.87 2.81 -1.63
C THR A 35 -16.89 1.76 -2.14
N ASN A 36 -17.28 0.99 -3.14
CA ASN A 36 -16.37 0.09 -3.82
C ASN A 36 -15.54 0.87 -4.85
N ILE A 37 -14.29 1.19 -4.48
CA ILE A 37 -13.39 1.99 -5.30
C ILE A 37 -13.15 1.35 -6.68
N THR A 38 -13.14 0.02 -6.77
CA THR A 38 -12.89 -0.71 -8.02
C THR A 38 -13.99 -0.50 -9.06
N THR A 39 -15.21 -0.23 -8.62
CA THR A 39 -16.36 0.00 -9.52
C THR A 39 -16.60 1.46 -9.86
N LEU A 40 -16.00 2.41 -9.12
CA LEU A 40 -16.15 3.83 -9.35
C LEU A 40 -15.79 4.29 -10.79
N PRO A 41 -14.81 3.70 -11.50
CA PRO A 41 -14.56 4.08 -12.89
C PRO A 41 -15.76 3.93 -13.82
N GLN A 42 -16.74 3.09 -13.47
CA GLN A 42 -17.97 2.92 -14.25
C GLN A 42 -18.90 4.14 -14.18
N THR A 43 -18.88 4.89 -13.08
CA THR A 43 -19.69 6.11 -12.91
C THR A 43 -19.23 7.26 -13.81
N LEU A 44 -17.99 7.18 -14.31
CA LEU A 44 -17.43 8.18 -15.22
C LEU A 44 -18.13 8.24 -16.58
N LYS A 45 -18.89 7.22 -16.95
CA LYS A 45 -19.59 7.15 -18.25
C LYS A 45 -20.60 8.29 -18.46
N GLU A 46 -21.17 8.81 -17.38
CA GLU A 46 -22.20 9.86 -17.41
C GLU A 46 -21.64 11.23 -17.01
N ALA A 47 -20.32 11.33 -16.77
CA ALA A 47 -19.69 12.54 -16.27
C ALA A 47 -18.98 13.32 -17.40
N ASP A 48 -19.22 14.63 -17.47
CA ASP A 48 -18.47 15.56 -18.33
C ASP A 48 -17.16 16.02 -17.67
N GLY A 49 -17.09 15.95 -16.35
CA GLY A 49 -15.92 16.34 -15.55
C GLY A 49 -15.85 15.65 -14.21
N ILE A 50 -14.67 15.63 -13.62
CA ILE A 50 -14.41 15.06 -12.30
C ILE A 50 -13.59 16.02 -11.44
N ILE A 51 -13.93 16.09 -10.17
CA ILE A 51 -13.10 16.73 -9.13
C ILE A 51 -12.44 15.63 -8.32
N LEU A 52 -11.11 15.54 -8.38
CA LEU A 52 -10.34 14.66 -7.51
C LEU A 52 -9.81 15.47 -6.33
N ALA A 53 -10.34 15.19 -5.16
CA ALA A 53 -10.07 15.97 -3.97
C ALA A 53 -9.44 15.13 -2.88
N THR A 54 -8.38 15.64 -2.27
CA THR A 54 -7.67 14.98 -1.16
C THR A 54 -6.98 15.99 -0.25
N THR A 55 -6.78 15.59 1.01
CA THR A 55 -5.95 16.31 1.97
C THR A 55 -4.63 15.57 2.11
N VAL A 56 -3.53 16.30 2.01
CA VAL A 56 -2.19 15.74 2.28
C VAL A 56 -1.92 15.84 3.77
N GLU A 57 -1.94 14.72 4.44
CA GLU A 57 -1.65 14.61 5.88
C GLU A 57 -0.23 14.10 6.13
N TRP A 58 0.23 13.18 5.31
CA TRP A 58 1.54 12.56 5.40
C TRP A 58 2.39 12.93 4.19
N TYR A 59 2.33 12.17 3.12
CA TYR A 59 3.09 12.43 1.90
C TYR A 59 2.31 11.95 0.68
N GLY A 60 2.11 12.83 -0.31
CA GLY A 60 1.39 12.50 -1.54
C GLY A 60 -0.13 12.52 -1.41
N ILE A 61 -0.80 11.89 -2.36
CA ILE A 61 -2.26 11.95 -2.55
C ILE A 61 -3.07 10.96 -1.72
N GLY A 62 -2.42 10.16 -0.89
CA GLY A 62 -3.07 9.14 -0.06
C GLY A 62 -3.40 7.83 -0.80
N GLY A 63 -3.52 6.75 -0.03
CA GLY A 63 -3.67 5.39 -0.58
C GLY A 63 -4.99 5.16 -1.30
N TYR A 64 -6.11 5.67 -0.79
CA TYR A 64 -7.41 5.51 -1.44
C TYR A 64 -7.52 6.26 -2.77
N MET A 65 -6.94 7.45 -2.87
CA MET A 65 -6.87 8.18 -4.13
C MET A 65 -6.00 7.44 -5.15
N GLN A 66 -4.86 6.90 -4.71
CA GLN A 66 -4.01 6.06 -5.55
C GLN A 66 -4.77 4.82 -6.04
N GLN A 67 -5.50 4.14 -5.15
CA GLN A 67 -6.32 2.98 -5.49
C GLN A 67 -7.42 3.32 -6.53
N PHE A 68 -8.03 4.51 -6.44
CA PHE A 68 -8.98 4.97 -7.45
C PHE A 68 -8.31 5.19 -8.82
N LEU A 69 -7.11 5.80 -8.85
CA LEU A 69 -6.36 5.98 -10.10
C LEU A 69 -5.95 4.64 -10.71
N ASP A 70 -5.53 3.69 -9.88
CA ASP A 70 -5.21 2.31 -10.31
C ASP A 70 -6.47 1.61 -10.86
N ALA A 71 -7.62 1.78 -10.21
CA ALA A 71 -8.89 1.26 -10.70
C ALA A 71 -9.28 1.88 -12.06
N CYS A 72 -9.08 3.19 -12.25
CA CYS A 72 -9.27 3.85 -13.54
C CYS A 72 -8.33 3.30 -14.62
N TRP A 73 -7.09 3.00 -14.26
CA TRP A 73 -6.11 2.41 -15.16
C TRP A 73 -6.50 0.99 -15.62
N LEU A 74 -6.95 0.17 -14.68
CA LEU A 74 -7.26 -1.24 -14.91
C LEU A 74 -8.65 -1.45 -15.52
N TYR A 75 -9.65 -0.71 -15.06
CA TYR A 75 -11.06 -0.96 -15.35
C TYR A 75 -11.79 0.21 -16.01
N GLY A 76 -11.16 1.39 -16.06
CA GLY A 76 -11.75 2.57 -16.68
C GLY A 76 -11.85 2.45 -18.19
N ASP A 77 -12.97 2.90 -18.75
CA ASP A 77 -13.12 3.04 -20.19
C ASP A 77 -12.27 4.20 -20.72
N LYS A 78 -11.32 3.87 -21.57
CA LYS A 78 -10.30 4.82 -22.05
C LYS A 78 -10.86 5.91 -22.96
N GLU A 79 -11.90 5.59 -23.71
CA GLU A 79 -12.55 6.56 -24.60
C GLU A 79 -13.35 7.56 -23.77
N THR A 80 -14.07 7.09 -22.77
CA THR A 80 -14.77 7.94 -21.80
C THR A 80 -13.80 8.86 -21.06
N ILE A 81 -12.75 8.33 -20.47
CA ILE A 81 -11.76 9.12 -19.70
C ILE A 81 -11.11 10.20 -20.59
N ALA A 82 -10.87 9.91 -21.87
CA ALA A 82 -10.27 10.86 -22.80
C ALA A 82 -11.13 12.11 -23.06
N GLY A 83 -12.43 12.05 -22.77
CA GLY A 83 -13.36 13.18 -22.87
C GLY A 83 -13.58 13.96 -21.57
N ILE A 84 -13.12 13.42 -20.43
CA ILE A 84 -13.41 13.96 -19.09
C ILE A 84 -12.36 14.96 -18.63
N TYR A 85 -12.85 16.14 -18.24
CA TYR A 85 -12.02 17.18 -17.62
C TYR A 85 -11.86 16.93 -16.13
N MET A 86 -10.62 16.99 -15.61
CA MET A 86 -10.35 16.77 -14.20
C MET A 86 -9.79 18.01 -13.52
N CYS A 87 -10.44 18.41 -12.43
CA CYS A 87 -10.01 19.48 -11.55
C CYS A 87 -9.41 18.89 -10.28
N PRO A 88 -8.08 18.97 -10.08
CA PRO A 88 -7.47 18.52 -8.83
C PRO A 88 -7.70 19.53 -7.71
N VAL A 89 -8.15 19.07 -6.54
CA VAL A 89 -8.29 19.85 -5.32
C VAL A 89 -7.45 19.21 -4.22
N VAL A 90 -6.36 19.86 -3.85
CA VAL A 90 -5.42 19.29 -2.87
C VAL A 90 -5.14 20.31 -1.79
N MET A 91 -5.62 20.03 -0.60
CA MET A 91 -5.35 20.83 0.57
C MET A 91 -4.31 20.14 1.45
N SER A 92 -3.64 20.91 2.28
CA SER A 92 -2.66 20.39 3.24
C SER A 92 -2.78 21.12 4.56
N THR A 93 -2.66 20.38 5.65
CA THR A 93 -2.48 20.89 7.01
C THR A 93 -1.00 20.88 7.42
N THR A 94 -0.14 20.33 6.58
CA THR A 94 1.31 20.19 6.80
C THR A 94 2.12 20.75 5.64
N TYR A 95 2.25 20.00 4.57
CA TYR A 95 3.01 20.39 3.35
C TYR A 95 2.65 19.43 2.19
N GLY A 96 3.08 19.76 0.98
CA GLY A 96 2.99 18.85 -0.17
C GLY A 96 1.73 19.01 -1.03
N GLU A 97 0.93 20.06 -0.80
CA GLU A 97 -0.29 20.33 -1.58
C GLU A 97 0.00 20.61 -3.06
N ARG A 98 1.13 21.22 -3.37
CA ARG A 98 1.50 21.52 -4.76
C ARG A 98 1.92 20.27 -5.51
N GLU A 99 2.76 19.44 -4.88
CA GLU A 99 3.22 18.17 -5.40
C GLU A 99 2.04 17.21 -5.59
N GLY A 100 1.14 17.14 -4.61
CA GLY A 100 -0.09 16.34 -4.69
C GLY A 100 -0.99 16.78 -5.86
N LYS A 101 -1.18 18.08 -6.06
CA LYS A 101 -1.94 18.61 -7.20
C LYS A 101 -1.31 18.25 -8.54
N LEU A 102 0.01 18.40 -8.66
CA LEU A 102 0.74 18.03 -9.88
C LEU A 102 0.68 16.53 -10.14
N SER A 103 0.80 15.72 -9.09
CA SER A 103 0.69 14.26 -9.17
C SER A 103 -0.67 13.82 -9.69
N LEU A 104 -1.78 14.37 -9.16
CA LEU A 104 -3.13 14.08 -9.66
C LEU A 104 -3.32 14.51 -11.11
N ALA A 105 -2.85 15.71 -11.47
CA ALA A 105 -2.96 16.21 -12.84
C ALA A 105 -2.17 15.31 -13.82
N ALA A 106 -0.94 14.96 -13.48
CA ALA A 106 -0.11 14.08 -14.29
C ALA A 106 -0.72 12.68 -14.43
N ALA A 107 -1.22 12.10 -13.34
CA ALA A 107 -1.88 10.79 -13.37
C ALA A 107 -3.11 10.79 -14.28
N TRP A 108 -3.95 11.83 -14.21
CA TRP A 108 -5.14 11.93 -15.07
C TRP A 108 -4.76 12.08 -16.56
N GLU A 109 -3.74 12.86 -16.88
CA GLU A 109 -3.22 12.96 -18.26
C GLU A 109 -2.62 11.64 -18.75
N ILE A 110 -1.95 10.85 -17.89
CA ILE A 110 -1.45 9.50 -18.21
C ILE A 110 -2.64 8.57 -18.52
N LEU A 111 -3.73 8.67 -17.76
CA LEU A 111 -4.98 7.95 -18.05
C LEU A 111 -5.63 8.38 -19.38
N GLY A 112 -5.22 9.52 -19.90
CA GLY A 112 -5.68 10.10 -21.17
C GLY A 112 -6.70 11.21 -21.04
N GLY A 113 -7.07 11.59 -19.82
CA GLY A 113 -8.05 12.62 -19.55
C GLY A 113 -7.56 14.05 -19.83
N LEU A 114 -8.45 15.01 -19.65
CA LEU A 114 -8.20 16.42 -19.94
C LEU A 114 -7.94 17.20 -18.64
N PRO A 115 -6.94 18.09 -18.61
CA PRO A 115 -6.63 18.86 -17.41
C PRO A 115 -7.54 20.07 -17.28
N CYS A 116 -7.97 20.37 -16.04
CA CYS A 116 -8.49 21.65 -15.61
C CYS A 116 -7.55 22.34 -14.62
N SER A 117 -7.72 23.66 -14.48
CA SER A 117 -7.01 24.42 -13.46
C SER A 117 -7.53 24.07 -12.07
N GLY A 118 -6.71 23.38 -11.26
CA GLY A 118 -7.07 22.94 -9.92
C GLY A 118 -6.82 23.97 -8.81
N ILE A 119 -7.15 23.56 -7.58
CA ILE A 119 -6.92 24.27 -6.34
C ILE A 119 -5.84 23.52 -5.55
N CYS A 120 -4.94 24.23 -4.91
CA CYS A 120 -4.12 23.70 -3.84
C CYS A 120 -3.82 24.80 -2.82
N GLY A 121 -3.74 24.43 -1.56
CA GLY A 121 -3.44 25.39 -0.49
C GLY A 121 -3.08 24.70 0.81
N TYR A 122 -2.18 25.36 1.55
CA TYR A 122 -1.89 25.03 2.94
C TYR A 122 -2.84 25.80 3.86
N ILE A 123 -3.53 25.09 4.73
CA ILE A 123 -4.47 25.64 5.70
C ILE A 123 -4.23 24.94 7.03
N GLU A 124 -3.73 25.70 7.99
CA GLU A 124 -3.48 25.17 9.34
C GLU A 124 -4.76 24.95 10.12
N ASN A 125 -5.77 25.79 9.86
CA ASN A 125 -7.03 25.77 10.58
C ASN A 125 -8.19 26.12 9.64
N THR A 126 -9.21 25.28 9.58
CA THR A 126 -10.39 25.43 8.71
C THR A 126 -11.18 26.69 9.03
N VAL A 127 -11.21 27.12 10.28
CA VAL A 127 -11.87 28.37 10.69
C VAL A 127 -11.27 29.58 9.96
N THR A 128 -9.94 29.61 9.77
CA THR A 128 -9.26 30.67 9.02
C THR A 128 -9.68 30.65 7.54
N LEU A 129 -9.89 29.48 6.97
CA LEU A 129 -10.36 29.32 5.60
C LEU A 129 -11.80 29.84 5.45
N GLU A 130 -12.68 29.53 6.38
CA GLU A 130 -14.09 29.92 6.37
C GLU A 130 -14.28 31.43 6.58
N MET A 131 -13.53 32.01 7.51
CA MET A 131 -13.63 33.44 7.85
C MET A 131 -13.03 34.37 6.80
N ASN A 132 -12.18 33.87 5.93
CA ASN A 132 -11.52 34.69 4.91
C ASN A 132 -12.32 34.68 3.59
N GLY A 133 -13.14 35.72 3.39
CA GLY A 133 -13.94 35.87 2.18
C GLY A 133 -13.12 35.87 0.85
N GLN A 134 -11.84 36.18 0.88
CA GLN A 134 -11.00 36.11 -0.31
C GLN A 134 -10.77 34.65 -0.75
N TYR A 135 -10.65 33.72 0.19
CA TYR A 135 -10.52 32.29 -0.13
C TYR A 135 -11.83 31.76 -0.74
N GLY A 136 -12.99 32.15 -0.22
CA GLY A 136 -14.28 31.85 -0.81
C GLY A 136 -14.34 32.28 -2.28
N GLN A 137 -13.99 33.52 -2.58
CA GLN A 137 -13.98 34.04 -3.95
C GLN A 137 -12.99 33.29 -4.88
N ILE A 138 -11.85 32.85 -4.36
CA ILE A 138 -10.91 32.03 -5.14
C ILE A 138 -11.53 30.71 -5.50
N ILE A 139 -12.19 30.03 -4.55
CA ILE A 139 -12.86 28.73 -4.78
C ILE A 139 -14.00 28.89 -5.78
N GLU A 140 -14.84 29.91 -5.64
CA GLU A 140 -15.94 30.23 -6.55
C GLU A 140 -15.44 30.42 -7.98
N LYS A 141 -14.45 31.28 -8.17
CA LYS A 141 -13.84 31.51 -9.50
C LYS A 141 -13.26 30.23 -10.11
N LYS A 142 -12.72 29.33 -9.28
CA LYS A 142 -12.17 28.06 -9.78
C LYS A 142 -13.28 27.10 -10.22
N ALA A 143 -14.37 27.03 -9.47
CA ALA A 143 -15.56 26.25 -9.86
C ALA A 143 -16.18 26.78 -11.16
N GLU A 144 -16.38 28.10 -11.28
CA GLU A 144 -16.82 28.73 -12.52
C GLU A 144 -15.89 28.47 -13.70
N ASN A 145 -14.58 28.55 -13.49
CA ASN A 145 -13.62 28.27 -14.55
C ASN A 145 -13.65 26.81 -15.00
N MET A 146 -13.84 25.86 -14.08
CA MET A 146 -14.06 24.46 -14.41
C MET A 146 -15.29 24.30 -15.28
N TYR A 147 -16.43 24.87 -14.86
CA TYR A 147 -17.66 24.86 -15.65
C TYR A 147 -17.46 25.40 -17.05
N ARG A 148 -16.82 26.59 -17.19
CA ARG A 148 -16.53 27.19 -18.51
C ARG A 148 -15.63 26.31 -19.37
N THR A 149 -14.60 25.72 -18.76
CA THR A 149 -13.64 24.85 -19.46
C THR A 149 -14.35 23.65 -20.07
N ILE A 150 -15.24 23.02 -19.30
CA ILE A 150 -16.02 21.86 -19.72
C ILE A 150 -17.04 22.26 -20.78
N ASN A 151 -17.85 23.29 -20.53
CA ASN A 151 -18.94 23.72 -21.41
C ASN A 151 -18.44 24.22 -22.77
N GLN A 152 -17.30 24.92 -22.80
CA GLN A 152 -16.68 25.43 -24.00
C GLN A 152 -15.71 24.43 -24.67
N LYS A 153 -15.51 23.25 -24.06
CA LYS A 153 -14.56 22.24 -24.53
C LYS A 153 -13.16 22.82 -24.81
N ILE A 154 -12.68 23.64 -23.88
CA ILE A 154 -11.42 24.36 -24.06
C ILE A 154 -10.27 23.35 -24.20
N ALA A 155 -9.56 23.43 -25.34
CA ALA A 155 -8.41 22.59 -25.59
C ALA A 155 -7.19 23.08 -24.81
N SER A 156 -6.36 22.16 -24.35
CA SER A 156 -5.04 22.43 -23.80
C SER A 156 -3.94 22.04 -24.78
N PHE A 157 -2.73 22.58 -24.58
CA PHE A 157 -1.57 22.06 -25.28
C PHE A 157 -1.34 20.59 -24.93
N PRO A 158 -0.83 19.76 -25.87
CA PRO A 158 -0.52 18.39 -25.60
C PRO A 158 0.59 18.28 -24.54
N ALA A 159 0.34 17.47 -23.50
CA ALA A 159 1.34 17.19 -22.47
C ALA A 159 2.15 15.94 -22.82
N SER A 160 3.43 15.91 -22.41
CA SER A 160 4.29 14.72 -22.57
C SER A 160 3.72 13.49 -21.86
N ASN A 161 2.94 13.69 -20.81
CA ASN A 161 2.25 12.62 -20.08
C ASN A 161 1.33 11.78 -20.98
N LYS A 162 0.65 12.39 -21.97
CA LYS A 162 -0.16 11.68 -22.95
C LYS A 162 0.64 10.71 -23.83
N VAL A 163 1.92 11.02 -24.07
CA VAL A 163 2.81 10.16 -24.87
C VAL A 163 3.25 8.93 -24.06
N MET A 164 3.33 9.03 -22.73
CA MET A 164 3.68 7.92 -21.85
C MET A 164 2.66 6.78 -21.94
N ARG A 165 1.38 7.10 -22.09
CA ARG A 165 0.30 6.10 -22.31
C ARG A 165 0.56 5.19 -23.51
N GLN A 166 1.15 5.72 -24.58
CA GLN A 166 1.44 4.96 -25.78
C GLN A 166 2.67 4.07 -25.63
N LYS A 167 3.60 4.43 -24.75
CA LYS A 167 4.86 3.71 -24.54
C LYS A 167 4.75 2.62 -23.48
N VAL A 168 3.84 2.76 -22.52
CA VAL A 168 3.59 1.72 -21.53
C VAL A 168 2.73 0.64 -22.19
N THR A 169 3.34 -0.49 -22.47
CA THR A 169 2.60 -1.69 -22.95
C THR A 169 1.68 -2.11 -21.82
N ILE A 170 0.44 -1.71 -21.92
CA ILE A 170 -0.62 -2.14 -21.00
C ILE A 170 -0.73 -3.65 -21.20
N PRO A 171 -0.61 -4.49 -20.16
CA PRO A 171 -1.08 -5.85 -20.26
C PRO A 171 -2.49 -5.74 -20.83
N LYS A 172 -2.78 -6.43 -21.93
CA LYS A 172 -4.13 -6.43 -22.51
C LYS A 172 -5.08 -6.56 -21.35
N ALA A 173 -5.96 -5.55 -21.16
CA ALA A 173 -7.05 -5.68 -20.22
C ALA A 173 -7.64 -7.06 -20.51
N ILE A 174 -7.72 -7.91 -19.51
CA ILE A 174 -8.36 -9.19 -19.63
C ILE A 174 -9.75 -8.81 -20.12
N ASN A 175 -10.02 -9.08 -21.40
CA ASN A 175 -11.33 -8.83 -21.97
C ASN A 175 -12.27 -9.85 -21.33
N LEU A 176 -12.70 -9.53 -20.12
CA LEU A 176 -13.74 -10.29 -19.44
C LEU A 176 -15.01 -10.10 -20.23
N THR A 177 -15.63 -11.18 -20.61
CA THR A 177 -16.97 -11.16 -21.17
C THR A 177 -17.93 -10.54 -20.14
N PRO A 178 -19.06 -9.96 -20.54
CA PRO A 178 -20.04 -9.43 -19.58
C PRO A 178 -20.44 -10.46 -18.49
N GLN A 179 -20.48 -11.73 -18.84
CA GLN A 179 -20.73 -12.84 -17.89
C GLN A 179 -19.60 -13.05 -16.89
N GLU A 180 -18.35 -12.96 -17.34
CA GLU A 180 -17.18 -13.04 -16.44
C GLU A 180 -17.08 -11.82 -15.52
N THR A 181 -17.47 -10.63 -16.01
CA THR A 181 -17.53 -9.40 -15.20
C THR A 181 -18.63 -9.51 -14.14
N GLU A 182 -19.79 -10.08 -14.49
CA GLU A 182 -20.89 -10.30 -13.56
C GLU A 182 -20.53 -11.35 -12.52
N GLN A 183 -19.92 -12.47 -12.91
CA GLN A 183 -19.40 -13.48 -12.01
C GLN A 183 -18.31 -12.92 -11.09
N LEU A 184 -17.36 -12.11 -11.59
CA LEU A 184 -16.33 -11.49 -10.77
C LEU A 184 -16.94 -10.51 -9.76
N SER A 185 -17.97 -9.75 -10.14
CA SER A 185 -18.66 -8.82 -9.23
C SER A 185 -19.46 -9.58 -8.16
N GLU A 186 -20.04 -10.73 -8.51
CA GLU A 186 -20.73 -11.63 -7.57
C GLU A 186 -19.74 -12.27 -6.59
N TYR A 187 -18.59 -12.73 -7.05
CA TYR A 187 -17.53 -13.29 -6.22
C TYR A 187 -16.88 -12.24 -5.29
N VAL A 188 -16.74 -10.99 -5.71
CA VAL A 188 -16.16 -9.91 -4.89
C VAL A 188 -17.17 -9.37 -3.87
N SER A 189 -18.47 -9.48 -4.13
CA SER A 189 -19.54 -9.05 -3.22
C SER A 189 -19.97 -10.13 -2.21
N ASP A 190 -19.51 -11.36 -2.36
CA ASP A 190 -19.84 -12.46 -1.45
C ASP A 190 -18.76 -12.64 -0.38
N ASP A 191 -19.04 -12.10 0.81
CA ASP A 191 -18.17 -12.26 2.00
C ASP A 191 -17.87 -13.73 2.33
N THR A 192 -18.77 -14.65 1.96
CA THR A 192 -18.58 -16.10 2.18
C THR A 192 -17.54 -16.68 1.22
N PHE A 193 -17.44 -16.15 0.01
CA PHE A 193 -16.43 -16.57 -0.97
C PHE A 193 -15.03 -16.09 -0.56
N VAL A 194 -14.91 -14.85 -0.07
CA VAL A 194 -13.65 -14.30 0.45
C VAL A 194 -13.17 -15.08 1.67
N GLN A 195 -14.08 -15.52 2.54
CA GLN A 195 -13.75 -16.37 3.67
C GLN A 195 -13.29 -17.77 3.21
N ARG A 196 -13.99 -18.41 2.28
CA ARG A 196 -13.56 -19.70 1.70
C ARG A 196 -12.18 -19.60 1.02
N GLN A 197 -11.93 -18.56 0.25
CA GLN A 197 -10.61 -18.37 -0.33
C GLN A 197 -9.52 -18.18 0.72
N LYS A 198 -9.81 -17.50 1.84
CA LYS A 198 -8.88 -17.41 2.96
C LYS A 198 -8.63 -18.76 3.61
N GLU A 199 -9.68 -19.57 3.79
CA GLU A 199 -9.59 -20.93 4.31
C GLU A 199 -8.80 -21.84 3.36
N ASP A 200 -9.08 -21.80 2.05
CA ASP A 200 -8.34 -22.54 1.02
C ASP A 200 -6.85 -22.11 0.94
N ILE A 201 -6.56 -20.82 1.08
CA ILE A 201 -5.17 -20.30 1.13
C ILE A 201 -4.49 -20.76 2.41
N GLN A 202 -5.18 -20.79 3.55
CA GLN A 202 -4.64 -21.30 4.80
C GLN A 202 -4.39 -22.81 4.72
N GLU A 203 -5.30 -23.57 4.11
CA GLU A 203 -5.16 -25.00 3.90
C GLU A 203 -4.03 -25.34 2.93
N LEU A 204 -3.92 -24.61 1.81
CA LEU A 204 -2.77 -24.71 0.90
C LEU A 204 -1.46 -24.31 1.57
N THR A 205 -1.46 -23.28 2.40
CA THR A 205 -0.26 -22.83 3.13
C THR A 205 0.14 -23.89 4.16
N SER A 206 -0.82 -24.53 4.84
CA SER A 206 -0.54 -25.64 5.77
C SER A 206 -0.02 -26.87 5.02
N MET A 207 -0.65 -27.24 3.89
CA MET A 207 -0.17 -28.34 3.04
C MET A 207 1.24 -28.08 2.46
N PHE A 208 1.53 -26.84 2.05
CA PHE A 208 2.88 -26.46 1.62
C PHE A 208 3.88 -26.52 2.76
N ARG A 209 3.46 -26.10 3.95
CA ARG A 209 4.29 -26.18 5.16
C ARG A 209 4.55 -27.66 5.53
N ASP A 210 3.53 -28.51 5.50
CA ASP A 210 3.65 -29.94 5.74
C ASP A 210 4.48 -30.66 4.65
N MET A 211 4.41 -30.20 3.38
CA MET A 211 5.27 -30.71 2.31
C MET A 211 6.73 -30.25 2.47
N LEU A 212 6.95 -29.01 2.91
CA LEU A 212 8.29 -28.51 3.23
C LEU A 212 8.86 -29.18 4.47
N ASP A 213 8.03 -29.44 5.50
CA ASP A 213 8.44 -30.17 6.69
C ASP A 213 8.66 -31.67 6.42
N ASN A 214 7.91 -32.27 5.48
CA ASN A 214 8.16 -33.65 5.00
C ASN A 214 9.25 -33.78 3.95
N SER A 215 9.64 -32.71 3.27
CA SER A 215 10.83 -32.66 2.40
C SER A 215 12.07 -32.19 3.15
N GLY A 216 11.91 -31.81 4.41
CA GLY A 216 12.99 -31.53 5.33
C GLY A 216 13.74 -32.83 5.66
N THR A 217 14.68 -33.24 4.81
CA THR A 217 15.89 -33.85 5.32
C THR A 217 16.34 -33.00 6.50
N ASP A 218 16.40 -33.60 7.69
CA ASP A 218 17.07 -33.09 8.87
C ASP A 218 18.41 -32.51 8.36
N ASN A 219 18.46 -31.23 8.13
CA ASN A 219 19.64 -30.60 7.56
C ASN A 219 20.64 -30.48 8.72
N GLU A 220 21.38 -31.58 8.94
CA GLU A 220 22.42 -31.69 9.98
C GLU A 220 23.55 -30.65 9.81
N GLN A 221 23.42 -29.75 8.84
CA GLN A 221 24.34 -28.64 8.57
C GLN A 221 23.73 -27.25 8.84
N GLU A 222 22.42 -27.18 9.15
CA GLU A 222 21.76 -25.92 9.45
C GLU A 222 22.41 -25.23 10.65
N TYR A 223 22.72 -23.94 10.55
CA TYR A 223 23.39 -23.09 11.53
C TYR A 223 24.89 -23.37 11.78
N LEU A 224 25.46 -24.50 11.37
CA LEU A 224 26.85 -24.82 11.66
C LEU A 224 27.86 -23.89 10.99
N GLU A 225 27.57 -23.51 9.73
CA GLU A 225 28.44 -22.61 8.98
C GLU A 225 28.41 -21.18 9.54
N GLU A 226 27.25 -20.72 10.02
CA GLU A 226 27.07 -19.41 10.60
C GLU A 226 27.87 -19.28 11.91
N PHE A 227 27.82 -20.27 12.77
CA PHE A 227 28.64 -20.29 13.99
C PHE A 227 30.14 -20.27 13.70
N ARG A 228 30.57 -21.02 12.69
CA ARG A 228 31.98 -21.03 12.26
C ARG A 228 32.43 -19.68 11.72
N LYS A 229 31.56 -18.95 11.01
CA LYS A 229 31.85 -17.62 10.44
C LYS A 229 32.01 -16.53 11.50
N VAL A 230 31.24 -16.62 12.58
CA VAL A 230 31.19 -15.56 13.62
C VAL A 230 32.14 -15.84 14.77
N PHE A 231 32.74 -17.04 14.83
CA PHE A 231 33.62 -17.44 15.91
C PHE A 231 34.91 -16.62 15.92
N VAL A 232 35.20 -16.03 17.08
CA VAL A 232 36.48 -15.34 17.36
C VAL A 232 37.23 -16.09 18.46
N PRO A 233 38.39 -16.67 18.16
CA PRO A 233 39.16 -17.42 19.13
C PRO A 233 39.56 -16.55 20.34
N GLN A 234 39.30 -17.06 21.55
CA GLN A 234 39.77 -16.44 22.79
C GLN A 234 40.77 -17.37 23.48
N PRO A 235 42.00 -16.92 23.76
CA PRO A 235 43.00 -17.76 24.44
C PRO A 235 42.54 -18.17 25.83
N GLY A 236 42.59 -19.48 26.11
CA GLY A 236 42.28 -20.02 27.43
C GLY A 236 40.79 -20.17 27.73
N PHE A 237 39.90 -19.96 26.73
CA PHE A 237 38.48 -20.21 26.93
C PHE A 237 38.10 -21.60 26.39
N GLU A 238 37.53 -22.42 27.29
CA GLU A 238 37.02 -23.76 26.98
C GLU A 238 35.58 -23.85 27.49
N ALA A 239 34.63 -24.26 26.65
CA ALA A 239 33.24 -24.44 27.03
C ALA A 239 32.50 -25.34 26.06
N ARG A 240 31.55 -26.12 26.56
CA ARG A 240 30.63 -26.97 25.77
C ARG A 240 29.20 -26.54 25.99
N TYR A 241 28.52 -26.25 24.90
CA TYR A 241 27.12 -25.82 24.86
C TYR A 241 26.28 -26.89 24.15
N VAL A 242 25.07 -27.12 24.67
CA VAL A 242 24.04 -27.91 24.02
C VAL A 242 22.79 -27.04 23.88
N ILE A 243 22.27 -26.99 22.68
CA ILE A 243 21.11 -26.17 22.35
C ILE A 243 20.01 -27.11 21.83
N ASN A 244 18.95 -27.26 22.61
CA ASN A 244 17.77 -28.00 22.26
C ASN A 244 16.81 -27.05 21.50
N ILE A 245 16.65 -27.25 20.20
CA ILE A 245 15.75 -26.50 19.36
C ILE A 245 14.43 -27.27 19.27
N GLU A 246 13.30 -26.66 19.66
CA GLU A 246 12.00 -27.36 19.86
C GLU A 246 11.53 -28.18 18.65
N GLU A 247 11.89 -27.79 17.45
CA GLU A 247 11.45 -28.45 16.20
C GLU A 247 12.47 -29.44 15.62
N LYS A 248 13.62 -29.64 16.28
CA LYS A 248 14.67 -30.56 15.83
C LYS A 248 14.79 -31.78 16.73
N LYS A 249 15.00 -32.94 16.11
CA LYS A 249 15.14 -34.22 16.82
C LYS A 249 16.46 -34.34 17.59
N ASN A 250 17.55 -33.80 16.98
CA ASN A 250 18.87 -33.88 17.54
C ASN A 250 19.30 -32.51 18.10
N PRO A 251 19.87 -32.43 19.31
CA PRO A 251 20.39 -31.20 19.86
C PRO A 251 21.59 -30.71 19.06
N LEU A 252 21.75 -29.39 18.94
CA LEU A 252 22.96 -28.75 18.42
C LEU A 252 23.98 -28.64 19.54
N TRP A 253 25.17 -29.17 19.34
CA TRP A 253 26.29 -29.01 20.28
C TRP A 253 27.37 -28.12 19.70
N ILE A 254 28.00 -27.33 20.57
CA ILE A 254 29.10 -26.43 20.27
C ILE A 254 30.19 -26.64 21.33
N ALA A 255 31.37 -27.02 20.90
CA ALA A 255 32.52 -27.17 21.77
C ALA A 255 33.61 -26.16 21.36
N ILE A 256 34.06 -25.38 22.33
CA ILE A 256 35.16 -24.42 22.17
C ILE A 256 36.31 -24.91 23.02
N GLY A 257 37.45 -25.15 22.40
CA GLY A 257 38.65 -25.61 23.07
C GLY A 257 39.91 -25.36 22.25
N SER A 258 41.02 -25.09 22.92
CA SER A 258 42.31 -24.85 22.26
C SER A 258 42.30 -23.78 21.16
N GLY A 259 41.36 -22.81 21.25
CA GLY A 259 41.21 -21.75 20.26
C GLY A 259 40.45 -22.15 18.97
N ALA A 260 39.87 -23.34 18.95
CA ALA A 260 39.04 -23.84 17.84
C ALA A 260 37.59 -24.01 18.26
N LEU A 261 36.66 -23.93 17.30
CA LEU A 261 35.24 -24.21 17.48
C LEU A 261 34.88 -25.47 16.69
N GLU A 262 34.35 -26.44 17.40
CA GLU A 262 33.73 -27.63 16.82
C GLU A 262 32.21 -27.59 17.07
N CYS A 263 31.40 -27.92 16.12
CA CYS A 263 29.93 -27.92 16.25
C CYS A 263 29.32 -28.99 15.38
N GLY A 264 28.20 -29.55 15.82
CA GLY A 264 27.46 -30.60 15.12
C GLY A 264 26.10 -30.87 15.77
N TYR A 265 25.35 -31.79 15.21
CA TYR A 265 24.08 -32.28 15.77
C TYR A 265 24.27 -33.68 16.35
N GLY A 266 23.60 -33.99 17.46
CA GLY A 266 23.62 -35.27 18.12
C GLY A 266 23.92 -35.21 19.60
N GLU A 267 24.05 -36.39 20.20
CA GLU A 267 24.44 -36.49 21.63
C GLU A 267 25.90 -36.16 21.83
N THR A 268 26.20 -35.41 22.87
CA THR A 268 27.58 -35.06 23.28
C THR A 268 27.83 -35.41 24.73
N GLU A 269 29.11 -35.47 25.11
CA GLU A 269 29.49 -35.58 26.52
C GLU A 269 28.99 -34.36 27.32
N LYS A 270 28.91 -34.51 28.66
CA LYS A 270 28.35 -33.50 29.60
C LYS A 270 28.59 -32.05 29.15
N PRO A 271 27.56 -31.28 28.83
CA PRO A 271 27.68 -29.87 28.52
C PRO A 271 27.95 -29.03 29.77
N ASP A 272 28.67 -27.92 29.60
CA ASP A 272 28.82 -26.91 30.65
C ASP A 272 27.55 -26.02 30.72
N VAL A 273 26.90 -25.84 29.59
CA VAL A 273 25.65 -25.05 29.46
C VAL A 273 24.68 -25.79 28.55
N GLU A 274 23.47 -25.98 29.03
CA GLU A 274 22.34 -26.51 28.24
C GLU A 274 21.28 -25.43 28.09
N MET A 275 20.78 -25.23 26.85
CA MET A 275 19.79 -24.23 26.53
C MET A 275 18.66 -24.87 25.70
N GLN A 276 17.43 -24.38 25.92
CA GLN A 276 16.29 -24.76 25.14
C GLN A 276 15.70 -23.49 24.52
N MET A 277 15.38 -23.52 23.22
CA MET A 277 14.79 -22.40 22.54
C MET A 277 14.00 -22.84 21.31
N ASN A 278 13.08 -21.97 20.86
CA ASN A 278 12.35 -22.20 19.62
C ASN A 278 13.21 -21.81 18.41
N ARG A 279 12.79 -22.27 17.23
CA ARG A 279 13.49 -22.02 15.97
C ARG A 279 13.59 -20.53 15.62
N ALA A 280 12.54 -19.75 15.89
CA ALA A 280 12.52 -18.31 15.59
C ALA A 280 13.59 -17.55 16.39
N ALA A 281 13.78 -17.88 17.67
CA ALA A 281 14.82 -17.29 18.51
C ALA A 281 16.22 -17.66 18.01
N MET A 282 16.41 -18.91 17.56
CA MET A 282 17.67 -19.37 16.98
C MET A 282 18.01 -18.61 15.68
N GLU A 283 17.04 -18.42 14.79
CA GLU A 283 17.21 -17.65 13.57
C GLU A 283 17.55 -16.17 13.84
N ASP A 284 16.93 -15.57 14.86
CA ASP A 284 17.25 -14.19 15.26
C ASP A 284 18.66 -14.05 15.83
N ILE A 285 19.13 -15.06 16.56
CA ILE A 285 20.50 -15.09 17.09
C ILE A 285 21.52 -15.24 15.95
N VAL A 286 21.30 -16.17 15.07
CA VAL A 286 22.19 -16.45 13.92
C VAL A 286 22.27 -15.26 12.98
N ASN A 287 21.14 -14.57 12.74
CA ASN A 287 21.08 -13.36 11.93
C ASN A 287 21.57 -12.08 12.66
N GLY A 288 22.03 -12.20 13.90
CA GLY A 288 22.57 -11.07 14.68
C GLY A 288 21.52 -10.07 15.20
N ARG A 289 20.22 -10.41 15.12
CA ARG A 289 19.12 -9.57 15.61
C ARG A 289 18.96 -9.67 17.13
N MET A 290 19.39 -10.79 17.72
CA MET A 290 19.32 -11.08 19.15
C MET A 290 20.62 -11.72 19.63
N THR A 291 20.97 -11.52 20.90
CA THR A 291 22.08 -12.24 21.53
C THR A 291 21.54 -13.35 22.44
N PHE A 292 22.31 -14.42 22.70
CA PHE A 292 21.95 -15.46 23.65
C PHE A 292 21.59 -14.90 25.03
N GLN A 293 22.35 -13.90 25.51
CA GLN A 293 22.08 -13.24 26.77
C GLN A 293 20.71 -12.55 26.78
N ARG A 294 20.33 -11.91 25.68
CA ARG A 294 19.04 -11.22 25.56
C ARG A 294 17.88 -12.23 25.48
N ALA A 295 18.04 -13.33 24.75
CA ALA A 295 17.07 -14.41 24.70
C ALA A 295 16.81 -14.98 26.09
N PHE A 296 17.87 -15.30 26.83
CA PHE A 296 17.78 -15.79 28.21
C PHE A 296 17.05 -14.80 29.14
N MET A 297 17.40 -13.51 29.08
CA MET A 297 16.75 -12.48 29.92
C MET A 297 15.26 -12.24 29.54
N SER A 298 14.87 -12.56 28.33
CA SER A 298 13.49 -12.43 27.85
C SER A 298 12.64 -13.67 28.15
N GLY A 299 13.23 -14.75 28.67
CA GLY A 299 12.53 -15.98 29.00
C GLY A 299 12.14 -16.82 27.78
N ILE A 300 12.89 -16.66 26.69
CA ILE A 300 12.69 -17.36 25.41
C ILE A 300 13.66 -18.53 25.36
#